data_e2b8b7548a44c2fe35cf3e3ae1e64f96
#
_entry.id   e2b8b7548a44c2fe35cf3e3ae1e64f96
#
_cell.length_a   1.000
_cell.length_b   1.000
_cell.length_c   1.000
_cell.angle_alpha   90.00
_cell.angle_beta   90.00
_cell.angle_gamma   90.00
#
_symmetry.space_group_name_H-M   'P 1'
#
loop_
_entity.id
_entity.type
_entity.pdbx_description
1 polymer ?
#
loop_
_entity_poly.entity_id
_entity_poly.type
_entity_poly.pdbx_seq_one_letter_code
_entity_poly.pdbx_strand_id
1 'polypeptide(L)'
;PGGDIAATESIVNYLQSVFSNNIRAIIPQLSMSAGTMIALSCNSIIMGKQSSLGPIDPQFGGIACQGILDEYQRAITAISANPDALGLWQTIISKYHPTLIGDCENAVKWSKELASKWLQRVNVNITMNDVEELFISHANSYSHSRHISRDECKNVGLKVEDLESSQDLQDAVLSLHHCYMI
;
A
#
# COMPACT_ATOMS: atom_id res chain seq x y z
N PRO A 1 -7.78 -6.41 4.73
CA PRO A 1 -6.85 -6.63 5.84
C PRO A 1 -5.41 -6.47 5.37
N GLY A 2 -4.58 -5.89 6.21
CA GLY A 2 -3.15 -5.78 5.97
C GLY A 2 -2.39 -7.06 6.36
N GLY A 3 -1.06 -7.04 6.24
CA GLY A 3 -0.21 -8.16 6.58
C GLY A 3 1.27 -7.76 6.62
N ASP A 4 2.10 -8.74 6.92
CA ASP A 4 3.55 -8.60 6.94
C ASP A 4 4.13 -8.52 5.51
N ILE A 5 5.15 -7.67 5.29
CA ILE A 5 5.78 -7.45 3.97
C ILE A 5 6.48 -8.73 3.49
N ALA A 6 7.19 -9.44 4.37
CA ALA A 6 7.92 -10.66 4.01
C ALA A 6 6.94 -11.79 3.64
N ALA A 7 5.85 -11.92 4.40
CA ALA A 7 4.78 -12.87 4.08
C ALA A 7 4.12 -12.53 2.75
N THR A 8 3.89 -11.25 2.49
CA THR A 8 3.33 -10.77 1.21
C THR A 8 4.24 -11.12 0.04
N GLU A 9 5.54 -10.85 0.16
CA GLU A 9 6.52 -11.20 -0.87
C GLU A 9 6.55 -12.71 -1.12
N SER A 10 6.54 -13.52 -0.06
CA SER A 10 6.52 -14.98 -0.17
C SER A 10 5.28 -15.50 -0.90
N ILE A 11 4.09 -14.97 -0.59
CA ILE A 11 2.83 -15.32 -1.25
C ILE A 11 2.90 -14.94 -2.73
N VAL A 12 3.31 -13.73 -3.05
CA VAL A 12 3.40 -13.27 -4.44
C VAL A 12 4.39 -14.10 -5.24
N ASN A 13 5.58 -14.36 -4.69
CA ASN A 13 6.58 -15.21 -5.35
C ASN A 13 6.06 -16.63 -5.60
N TYR A 14 5.35 -17.22 -4.63
CA TYR A 14 4.72 -18.53 -4.79
C TYR A 14 3.67 -18.52 -5.91
N LEU A 15 2.73 -17.58 -5.87
CA LEU A 15 1.69 -17.46 -6.91
C LEU A 15 2.29 -17.28 -8.30
N GLN A 16 3.31 -16.44 -8.41
CA GLN A 16 4.01 -16.20 -9.67
C GLN A 16 4.79 -17.43 -10.16
N SER A 17 5.33 -18.25 -9.26
CA SER A 17 6.04 -19.50 -9.64
C SER A 17 5.08 -20.54 -10.21
N VAL A 18 3.83 -20.59 -9.73
CA VAL A 18 2.82 -21.55 -10.15
C VAL A 18 2.06 -21.08 -11.40
N PHE A 19 1.64 -19.80 -11.41
CA PHE A 19 0.71 -19.27 -12.41
C PHE A 19 1.36 -18.29 -13.39
N SER A 20 2.64 -17.99 -13.24
CA SER A 20 3.38 -16.98 -14.02
C SER A 20 2.65 -15.61 -13.96
N ASN A 21 2.24 -15.08 -15.13
CA ASN A 21 1.49 -13.83 -15.21
C ASN A 21 -0.03 -14.04 -15.36
N ASN A 22 -0.54 -15.28 -15.21
CA ASN A 22 -1.97 -15.56 -15.36
C ASN A 22 -2.69 -15.50 -14.01
N ILE A 23 -2.59 -14.36 -13.34
CA ILE A 23 -3.19 -14.11 -12.03
C ILE A 23 -4.06 -12.87 -12.12
N ARG A 24 -5.31 -12.96 -11.67
CA ARG A 24 -6.23 -11.83 -11.53
C ARG A 24 -6.62 -11.66 -10.06
N ALA A 25 -6.57 -10.43 -9.57
CA ALA A 25 -7.10 -10.07 -8.26
C ALA A 25 -8.56 -9.67 -8.39
N ILE A 26 -9.42 -10.20 -7.53
CA ILE A 26 -10.83 -9.78 -7.44
C ILE A 26 -11.00 -9.04 -6.12
N ILE A 27 -11.43 -7.78 -6.18
CA ILE A 27 -11.64 -6.93 -5.03
C ILE A 27 -13.15 -6.69 -4.86
N PRO A 28 -13.84 -7.48 -4.03
CA PRO A 28 -15.29 -7.35 -3.85
C PRO A 28 -15.68 -6.03 -3.18
N GLN A 29 -14.87 -5.58 -2.22
CA GLN A 29 -15.12 -4.36 -1.46
C GLN A 29 -13.82 -3.61 -1.17
N LEU A 30 -12.92 -4.14 -0.34
CA LEU A 30 -11.76 -3.43 0.17
C LEU A 30 -10.51 -4.33 0.21
N SER A 31 -9.40 -3.81 -0.33
CA SER A 31 -8.08 -4.41 -0.19
C SER A 31 -7.08 -3.36 0.27
N MET A 32 -6.45 -3.57 1.43
CA MET A 32 -5.57 -2.61 2.10
C MET A 32 -4.16 -3.15 2.23
N SER A 33 -3.16 -2.26 2.24
CA SER A 33 -1.77 -2.60 2.58
C SER A 33 -1.25 -3.81 1.80
N ALA A 34 -0.90 -4.92 2.48
CA ALA A 34 -0.46 -6.17 1.87
C ALA A 34 -1.43 -6.70 0.81
N GLY A 35 -2.75 -6.56 1.03
CA GLY A 35 -3.76 -6.93 0.04
C GLY A 35 -3.67 -6.10 -1.23
N THR A 36 -3.43 -4.80 -1.11
CA THR A 36 -3.15 -3.92 -2.25
C THR A 36 -1.87 -4.35 -2.96
N MET A 37 -0.80 -4.65 -2.23
CA MET A 37 0.46 -5.12 -2.81
C MET A 37 0.27 -6.42 -3.62
N ILE A 38 -0.50 -7.38 -3.10
CA ILE A 38 -0.85 -8.60 -3.84
C ILE A 38 -1.65 -8.26 -5.11
N ALA A 39 -2.64 -7.36 -5.02
CA ALA A 39 -3.42 -6.93 -6.17
C ALA A 39 -2.55 -6.28 -7.27
N LEU A 40 -1.60 -5.41 -6.88
CA LEU A 40 -0.65 -4.76 -7.79
C LEU A 40 0.31 -5.76 -8.47
N SER A 41 0.54 -6.93 -7.88
CA SER A 41 1.36 -7.99 -8.44
C SER A 41 0.64 -8.85 -9.49
N CYS A 42 -0.67 -8.70 -9.62
CA CYS A 42 -1.53 -9.48 -10.54
C CYS A 42 -1.59 -8.86 -11.93
N ASN A 43 -1.85 -9.70 -12.94
CA ASN A 43 -1.92 -9.24 -14.33
C ASN A 43 -3.09 -8.29 -14.60
N SER A 44 -4.19 -8.45 -13.90
CA SER A 44 -5.31 -7.50 -13.88
C SER A 44 -6.02 -7.52 -12.52
N ILE A 45 -6.78 -6.46 -12.26
CA ILE A 45 -7.54 -6.28 -11.03
C ILE A 45 -9.00 -6.11 -11.41
N ILE A 46 -9.88 -6.96 -10.89
CA ILE A 46 -11.32 -6.84 -11.09
C ILE A 46 -11.91 -6.07 -9.91
N MET A 47 -12.53 -4.92 -10.19
CA MET A 47 -13.11 -4.03 -9.17
C MET A 47 -14.53 -3.63 -9.55
N GLY A 48 -15.43 -3.65 -8.57
CA GLY A 48 -16.75 -3.04 -8.68
C GLY A 48 -16.73 -1.53 -8.35
N LYS A 49 -17.84 -0.85 -8.56
CA LYS A 49 -17.98 0.58 -8.22
C LYS A 49 -17.79 0.86 -6.72
N GLN A 50 -18.13 -0.11 -5.89
CA GLN A 50 -17.96 -0.06 -4.42
C GLN A 50 -16.56 -0.48 -3.98
N SER A 51 -15.72 -1.00 -4.88
CA SER A 51 -14.42 -1.54 -4.52
C SER A 51 -13.39 -0.44 -4.37
N SER A 52 -12.47 -0.62 -3.44
CA SER A 52 -11.32 0.26 -3.28
C SER A 52 -10.06 -0.50 -2.87
N LEU A 53 -8.93 0.06 -3.25
CA LEU A 53 -7.61 -0.29 -2.73
C LEU A 53 -7.24 0.70 -1.61
N GLY A 54 -6.25 0.34 -0.81
CA GLY A 54 -5.67 1.26 0.17
C GLY A 54 -4.19 1.49 -0.05
N PRO A 55 -3.61 2.44 0.70
CA PRO A 55 -2.18 2.69 0.69
C PRO A 55 -1.37 1.44 1.06
N ILE A 56 -0.14 1.38 0.56
CA ILE A 56 0.83 0.32 0.85
C ILE A 56 1.96 0.80 1.77
N ASP A 57 1.75 1.94 2.43
CA ASP A 57 2.69 2.50 3.39
C ASP A 57 2.88 1.53 4.59
N PRO A 58 4.12 1.13 4.89
CA PRO A 58 4.39 0.24 6.01
C PRO A 58 4.10 0.94 7.34
N GLN A 59 3.71 0.14 8.34
CA GLN A 59 3.39 0.62 9.68
C GLN A 59 4.24 -0.08 10.73
N PHE A 60 4.60 0.65 11.78
CA PHE A 60 5.19 0.14 13.00
C PHE A 60 4.25 0.44 14.18
N GLY A 61 3.76 -0.60 14.84
CA GLY A 61 2.82 -0.42 15.97
C GLY A 61 1.53 0.36 15.62
N GLY A 62 1.08 0.29 14.35
CA GLY A 62 -0.09 1.02 13.86
C GLY A 62 0.19 2.46 13.44
N ILE A 63 1.45 2.91 13.46
CA ILE A 63 1.88 4.23 13.02
C ILE A 63 2.60 4.10 11.68
N ALA A 64 2.26 4.95 10.71
CA ALA A 64 2.91 4.95 9.40
C ALA A 64 4.41 5.27 9.54
N CYS A 65 5.27 4.41 8.97
CA CYS A 65 6.73 4.60 9.00
C CYS A 65 7.13 5.95 8.42
N GLN A 66 6.51 6.38 7.33
CA GLN A 66 6.80 7.70 6.76
C GLN A 66 6.47 8.83 7.72
N GLY A 67 5.36 8.72 8.49
CA GLY A 67 5.01 9.71 9.52
C GLY A 67 6.06 9.80 10.64
N ILE A 68 6.65 8.68 11.02
CA ILE A 68 7.75 8.64 12.01
C ILE A 68 8.99 9.34 11.43
N LEU A 69 9.33 9.07 10.17
CA LEU A 69 10.47 9.69 9.48
C LEU A 69 10.28 11.20 9.31
N ASP A 70 9.08 11.63 8.94
CA ASP A 70 8.72 13.05 8.77
C ASP A 70 8.82 13.79 10.12
N GLU A 71 8.36 13.18 11.21
CA GLU A 71 8.45 13.78 12.55
C GLU A 71 9.91 13.87 13.02
N TYR A 72 10.73 12.87 12.74
CA TYR A 72 12.17 12.92 13.01
C TYR A 72 12.86 14.04 12.22
N GLN A 73 12.55 14.19 10.93
CA GLN A 73 13.08 15.28 10.10
C GLN A 73 12.59 16.65 10.57
N ARG A 74 11.35 16.75 11.04
CA ARG A 74 10.79 17.96 11.66
C ARG A 74 11.57 18.33 12.93
N ALA A 75 11.93 17.35 13.76
CA ALA A 75 12.74 17.58 14.95
C ALA A 75 14.11 18.17 14.59
N ILE A 76 14.81 17.59 13.61
CA ILE A 76 16.12 18.09 13.15
C ILE A 76 15.99 19.55 12.67
N THR A 77 14.99 19.83 11.86
CA THR A 77 14.74 21.16 11.30
C THR A 77 14.42 22.17 12.40
N ALA A 78 13.57 21.81 13.36
CA ALA A 78 13.17 22.70 14.45
C ALA A 78 14.36 23.03 15.37
N ILE A 79 15.19 22.04 15.72
CA ILE A 79 16.38 22.22 16.56
C ILE A 79 17.41 23.08 15.83
N SER A 80 17.58 22.87 14.52
CA SER A 80 18.52 23.67 13.71
C SER A 80 18.09 25.15 13.62
N ALA A 81 16.78 25.40 13.57
CA ALA A 81 16.22 26.76 13.54
C ALA A 81 16.20 27.44 14.93
N ASN A 82 15.96 26.67 15.98
CA ASN A 82 15.92 27.16 17.35
C ASN A 82 16.50 26.09 18.31
N PRO A 83 17.75 26.25 18.79
CA PRO A 83 18.39 25.32 19.72
C PRO A 83 17.63 25.10 21.04
N ASP A 84 16.79 26.05 21.47
CA ASP A 84 15.99 25.92 22.70
C ASP A 84 14.90 24.83 22.54
N ALA A 85 14.57 24.43 21.33
CA ALA A 85 13.65 23.33 21.06
C ALA A 85 14.22 21.93 21.40
N LEU A 86 15.54 21.82 21.62
CA LEU A 86 16.22 20.54 21.89
C LEU A 86 15.58 19.76 23.05
N GLY A 87 15.30 20.40 24.18
CA GLY A 87 14.75 19.73 25.36
C GLY A 87 13.37 19.11 25.10
N LEU A 88 12.52 19.78 24.33
CA LEU A 88 11.22 19.26 23.92
C LEU A 88 11.36 18.03 23.02
N TRP A 89 12.13 18.15 21.95
CA TRP A 89 12.33 17.08 20.99
C TRP A 89 13.07 15.87 21.58
N GLN A 90 14.05 16.11 22.46
CA GLN A 90 14.72 15.04 23.18
C GLN A 90 13.73 14.21 24.00
N THR A 91 12.76 14.84 24.65
CA THR A 91 11.70 14.15 25.42
C THR A 91 10.81 13.28 24.51
N ILE A 92 10.51 13.73 23.30
CA ILE A 92 9.70 13.00 22.32
C ILE A 92 10.50 11.82 21.76
N ILE A 93 11.67 12.10 21.20
CA ILE A 93 12.50 11.11 20.51
C ILE A 93 13.04 10.02 21.48
N SER A 94 13.27 10.36 22.76
CA SER A 94 13.71 9.37 23.76
C SER A 94 12.71 8.24 24.02
N LYS A 95 11.47 8.38 23.54
CA LYS A 95 10.44 7.32 23.61
C LYS A 95 10.54 6.32 22.46
N TYR A 96 11.33 6.62 21.44
CA TYR A 96 11.52 5.75 20.29
C TYR A 96 12.57 4.67 20.60
N HIS A 97 12.32 3.47 20.07
CA HIS A 97 13.35 2.43 20.10
C HIS A 97 14.57 2.90 19.27
N PRO A 98 15.81 2.63 19.69
CA PRO A 98 17.00 3.11 18.98
C PRO A 98 17.09 2.75 17.51
N THR A 99 16.51 1.60 17.08
CA THR A 99 16.54 1.16 15.67
C THR A 99 15.32 1.63 14.88
N LEU A 100 14.32 2.26 15.51
CA LEU A 100 13.02 2.54 14.88
C LEU A 100 13.15 3.33 13.57
N ILE A 101 14.02 4.34 13.54
CA ILE A 101 14.21 5.17 12.34
C ILE A 101 14.75 4.32 11.18
N GLY A 102 15.82 3.55 11.41
CA GLY A 102 16.38 2.67 10.40
C GLY A 102 15.42 1.57 9.95
N ASP A 103 14.64 1.01 10.87
CA ASP A 103 13.62 0.01 10.55
C ASP A 103 12.52 0.60 9.67
N CYS A 104 12.08 1.84 9.95
CA CYS A 104 11.12 2.56 9.12
C CYS A 104 11.68 2.88 7.72
N GLU A 105 12.93 3.35 7.63
CA GLU A 105 13.60 3.60 6.34
C GLU A 105 13.66 2.32 5.49
N ASN A 106 14.08 1.22 6.09
CA ASN A 106 14.16 -0.08 5.42
C ASN A 106 12.78 -0.58 4.96
N ALA A 107 11.75 -0.46 5.80
CA ALA A 107 10.40 -0.89 5.48
C ALA A 107 9.82 -0.08 4.31
N VAL A 108 9.97 1.24 4.31
CA VAL A 108 9.52 2.13 3.22
C VAL A 108 10.25 1.80 1.92
N LYS A 109 11.58 1.65 1.99
CA LYS A 109 12.41 1.28 0.83
C LYS A 109 11.97 -0.07 0.25
N TRP A 110 11.83 -1.09 1.09
CA TRP A 110 11.44 -2.44 0.67
C TRP A 110 10.05 -2.47 0.02
N SER A 111 9.05 -1.78 0.61
CA SER A 111 7.72 -1.66 0.01
C SER A 111 7.75 -1.04 -1.38
N LYS A 112 8.55 0.01 -1.58
CA LYS A 112 8.74 0.68 -2.87
C LYS A 112 9.40 -0.25 -3.89
N GLU A 113 10.45 -0.95 -3.51
CA GLU A 113 11.17 -1.89 -4.38
C GLU A 113 10.26 -3.04 -4.84
N LEU A 114 9.47 -3.62 -3.93
CA LEU A 114 8.55 -4.70 -4.27
C LEU A 114 7.42 -4.21 -5.20
N ALA A 115 6.79 -3.08 -4.88
CA ALA A 115 5.75 -2.51 -5.73
C ALA A 115 6.28 -2.21 -7.13
N SER A 116 7.46 -1.58 -7.22
CA SER A 116 8.14 -1.31 -8.49
C SER A 116 8.38 -2.59 -9.30
N LYS A 117 9.00 -3.58 -8.68
CA LYS A 117 9.32 -4.88 -9.30
C LYS A 117 8.08 -5.56 -9.88
N TRP A 118 6.99 -5.57 -9.12
CA TRP A 118 5.76 -6.26 -9.55
C TRP A 118 5.01 -5.48 -10.61
N LEU A 119 4.91 -4.17 -10.51
CA LEU A 119 4.25 -3.32 -11.50
C LEU A 119 4.97 -3.31 -12.84
N GLN A 120 6.31 -3.25 -12.85
CA GLN A 120 7.09 -3.38 -14.08
C GLN A 120 6.84 -4.72 -14.79
N ARG A 121 6.56 -5.78 -14.04
CA ARG A 121 6.27 -7.09 -14.60
C ARG A 121 4.90 -7.17 -15.26
N VAL A 122 3.90 -6.51 -14.72
CA VAL A 122 2.50 -6.68 -15.15
C VAL A 122 1.92 -5.49 -15.93
N ASN A 123 2.51 -4.30 -15.79
CA ASN A 123 2.01 -3.06 -16.39
C ASN A 123 3.17 -2.19 -16.88
N VAL A 124 3.48 -2.28 -18.16
CA VAL A 124 4.63 -1.59 -18.79
C VAL A 124 4.44 -0.05 -18.86
N ASN A 125 3.23 0.46 -18.69
CA ASN A 125 2.88 1.87 -18.95
C ASN A 125 2.69 2.73 -17.69
N ILE A 126 2.94 2.21 -16.50
CA ILE A 126 2.81 2.96 -15.25
C ILE A 126 4.15 3.53 -14.84
N THR A 127 4.21 4.82 -14.53
CA THR A 127 5.42 5.42 -13.94
C THR A 127 5.46 5.13 -12.44
N MET A 128 6.68 4.96 -11.91
CA MET A 128 6.83 4.80 -10.46
C MET A 128 6.35 6.02 -9.68
N ASN A 129 6.45 7.22 -10.26
CA ASN A 129 5.94 8.44 -9.63
C ASN A 129 4.42 8.36 -9.39
N ASP A 130 3.64 7.87 -10.37
CA ASP A 130 2.18 7.75 -10.22
C ASP A 130 1.81 6.77 -9.11
N VAL A 131 2.58 5.68 -8.98
CA VAL A 131 2.38 4.67 -7.94
C VAL A 131 2.79 5.20 -6.57
N GLU A 132 3.94 5.86 -6.48
CA GLU A 132 4.39 6.49 -5.24
C GLU A 132 3.39 7.54 -4.76
N GLU A 133 2.90 8.38 -5.67
CA GLU A 133 1.95 9.42 -5.34
C GLU A 133 0.61 8.87 -4.85
N LEU A 134 0.09 7.82 -5.50
CA LEU A 134 -1.22 7.28 -5.17
C LEU A 134 -1.22 6.32 -3.98
N PHE A 135 -0.20 5.46 -3.87
CA PHE A 135 -0.22 4.34 -2.92
C PHE A 135 0.79 4.45 -1.78
N ILE A 136 1.85 5.25 -1.91
CA ILE A 136 2.96 5.26 -0.94
C ILE A 136 3.09 6.61 -0.24
N SER A 137 2.82 7.73 -0.95
CA SER A 137 3.01 9.07 -0.40
C SER A 137 2.06 9.34 0.77
N HIS A 138 2.63 9.44 1.97
CA HIS A 138 1.89 9.83 3.17
C HIS A 138 1.30 11.26 3.06
N ALA A 139 1.97 12.16 2.34
CA ALA A 139 1.49 13.53 2.11
C ALA A 139 0.16 13.56 1.34
N ASN A 140 -0.05 12.62 0.42
CA ASN A 140 -1.26 12.54 -0.40
C ASN A 140 -2.30 11.57 0.15
N SER A 141 -1.89 10.57 0.94
CA SER A 141 -2.83 9.60 1.55
C SER A 141 -3.53 10.16 2.79
N TYR A 142 -2.96 11.14 3.47
CA TYR A 142 -3.45 11.71 4.75
C TYR A 142 -3.72 10.67 5.85
N SER A 143 -3.94 9.41 5.49
CA SER A 143 -4.26 8.30 6.39
C SER A 143 -4.04 6.96 5.70
N HIS A 144 -3.55 5.97 6.45
CA HIS A 144 -3.50 4.57 6.01
C HIS A 144 -4.88 4.00 5.65
N SER A 145 -5.94 4.62 6.14
CA SER A 145 -7.33 4.24 5.87
C SER A 145 -7.92 4.90 4.62
N ARG A 146 -7.11 5.59 3.80
CA ARG A 146 -7.60 6.18 2.54
C ARG A 146 -8.11 5.07 1.61
N HIS A 147 -9.27 5.32 1.03
CA HIS A 147 -9.87 4.47 0.01
C HIS A 147 -9.52 5.03 -1.38
N ILE A 148 -8.80 4.26 -2.15
CA ILE A 148 -8.43 4.57 -3.53
C ILE A 148 -9.44 3.87 -4.43
N SER A 149 -10.25 4.65 -5.12
CA SER A 149 -11.35 4.16 -5.94
C SER A 149 -10.86 3.43 -7.19
N ARG A 150 -11.75 2.63 -7.78
CA ARG A 150 -11.52 1.99 -9.07
C ARG A 150 -11.08 2.98 -10.15
N ASP A 151 -11.72 4.15 -10.20
CA ASP A 151 -11.45 5.14 -11.25
C ASP A 151 -10.07 5.82 -11.04
N GLU A 152 -9.65 6.08 -9.81
CA GLU A 152 -8.28 6.51 -9.51
C GLU A 152 -7.26 5.46 -9.96
N CYS A 153 -7.53 4.18 -9.70
CA CYS A 153 -6.67 3.08 -10.15
C CYS A 153 -6.54 3.02 -11.68
N LYS A 154 -7.65 3.23 -12.42
CA LYS A 154 -7.63 3.31 -13.90
C LYS A 154 -6.85 4.51 -14.39
N ASN A 155 -7.02 5.66 -13.75
CA ASN A 155 -6.38 6.92 -14.17
C ASN A 155 -4.86 6.88 -14.09
N VAL A 156 -4.29 6.14 -13.12
CA VAL A 156 -2.84 5.91 -13.04
C VAL A 156 -2.34 4.80 -13.97
N GLY A 157 -3.22 4.19 -14.77
CA GLY A 157 -2.85 3.21 -15.79
C GLY A 157 -2.83 1.76 -15.30
N LEU A 158 -3.38 1.45 -14.12
CA LEU A 158 -3.56 0.06 -13.68
C LEU A 158 -4.56 -0.66 -14.60
N LYS A 159 -4.27 -1.93 -14.91
CA LYS A 159 -5.17 -2.76 -15.69
C LYS A 159 -6.35 -3.22 -14.83
N VAL A 160 -7.36 -2.37 -14.74
CA VAL A 160 -8.56 -2.62 -13.96
C VAL A 160 -9.72 -3.00 -14.88
N GLU A 161 -10.33 -4.14 -14.59
CA GLU A 161 -11.54 -4.66 -15.24
C GLU A 161 -12.76 -4.36 -14.37
N ASP A 162 -13.88 -3.97 -14.98
CA ASP A 162 -15.12 -3.67 -14.25
C ASP A 162 -15.83 -4.98 -13.88
N LEU A 163 -16.10 -5.17 -12.59
CA LEU A 163 -16.83 -6.35 -12.11
C LEU A 163 -18.24 -6.43 -12.74
N GLU A 164 -18.85 -5.27 -12.97
CA GLU A 164 -20.17 -5.13 -13.57
C GLU A 164 -20.21 -5.50 -15.06
N SER A 165 -19.06 -5.73 -15.68
CA SER A 165 -19.03 -6.18 -17.08
C SER A 165 -19.61 -7.59 -17.29
N SER A 166 -19.70 -8.38 -16.22
CA SER A 166 -20.32 -9.71 -16.20
C SER A 166 -21.23 -9.85 -14.99
N GLN A 167 -22.55 -9.88 -15.22
CA GLN A 167 -23.54 -10.02 -14.16
C GLN A 167 -23.35 -11.32 -13.37
N ASP A 168 -23.10 -12.44 -14.06
CA ASP A 168 -22.90 -13.74 -13.42
C ASP A 168 -21.66 -13.72 -12.49
N LEU A 169 -20.56 -13.11 -12.95
CA LEU A 169 -19.36 -12.97 -12.12
C LEU A 169 -19.62 -12.06 -10.92
N GLN A 170 -20.31 -10.94 -11.14
CA GLN A 170 -20.65 -10.00 -10.05
C GLN A 170 -21.49 -10.69 -8.99
N ASP A 171 -22.54 -11.40 -9.39
CA ASP A 171 -23.45 -12.09 -8.47
C ASP A 171 -22.71 -13.18 -7.68
N ALA A 172 -21.86 -13.97 -8.34
CA ALA A 172 -21.05 -15.00 -7.70
C ALA A 172 -20.05 -14.39 -6.68
N VAL A 173 -19.32 -13.33 -7.08
CA VAL A 173 -18.32 -12.67 -6.23
C VAL A 173 -18.98 -12.03 -5.02
N LEU A 174 -20.08 -11.27 -5.21
CA LEU A 174 -20.75 -10.60 -4.09
C LEU A 174 -21.44 -11.59 -3.16
N SER A 175 -22.05 -12.67 -3.70
CA SER A 175 -22.63 -13.74 -2.89
C SER A 175 -21.57 -14.41 -2.03
N LEU A 176 -20.42 -14.77 -2.61
CA LEU A 176 -19.31 -15.37 -1.86
C LEU A 176 -18.78 -14.41 -0.79
N HIS A 177 -18.57 -13.13 -1.17
CA HIS A 177 -18.10 -12.12 -0.23
C HIS A 177 -19.06 -11.96 0.96
N HIS A 178 -20.35 -11.88 0.72
CA HIS A 178 -21.36 -11.77 1.79
C HIS A 178 -21.32 -12.98 2.74
N CYS A 179 -21.09 -14.19 2.22
CA CYS A 179 -20.94 -15.38 3.06
C CYS A 179 -19.75 -15.30 4.04
N TYR A 180 -18.71 -14.56 3.70
CA TYR A 180 -17.55 -14.36 4.57
C TYR A 180 -17.71 -13.17 5.55
N MET A 181 -18.73 -12.34 5.37
CA MET A 181 -18.98 -11.18 6.23
C MET A 181 -19.96 -11.48 7.38
N ILE A 182 -20.60 -12.65 7.37
CA ILE A 182 -21.51 -13.15 8.42
C ILE A 182 -20.73 -13.98 9.43
#